data_269f994370663062f31f2caf1094e2eb
#
_entry.id   269f994370663062f31f2caf1094e2eb
#
_cell.length_a   1.000
_cell.length_b   1.000
_cell.length_c   1.000
_cell.angle_alpha   90.00
_cell.angle_beta   90.00
_cell.angle_gamma   90.00
#
_symmetry.space_group_name_H-M   'P 1'
#
loop_
_entity.id
_entity.type
_entity.pdbx_description
1 polymer ?
#
loop_
_entity_poly.entity_id
_entity_poly.type
_entity_poly.pdbx_seq_one_letter_code
_entity_poly.pdbx_strand_id
1 'polypeptide(L)'
;MTKIAVFGAGTWGIALARLLAANGRDVTVWSAIPAELKSLSTTHRHPNLPGMELPTAMHYTADIAEACTGRDILLFAVPSPFVRATAKKAAPHIPEGQLIVDLPKGVEDKTLLTMSEIIEDELAKAGRKARVVALSGPTHAEEVARDMPTAIVAASADEDAAKTVQKVFTLSLIHI
;
A
#
# COMPACT_ATOMS: atom_id res chain seq x y z
N MET A 1 -13.59 -11.42 -4.11
CA MET A 1 -12.29 -11.36 -3.42
C MET A 1 -11.71 -9.97 -3.67
N THR A 2 -11.37 -9.21 -2.64
CA THR A 2 -10.86 -7.85 -2.79
C THR A 2 -9.47 -7.86 -3.41
N LYS A 3 -9.26 -7.07 -4.48
CA LYS A 3 -8.01 -6.97 -5.23
C LYS A 3 -7.24 -5.74 -4.78
N ILE A 4 -6.01 -5.92 -4.31
CA ILE A 4 -5.20 -4.85 -3.73
C ILE A 4 -3.84 -4.79 -4.44
N ALA A 5 -3.46 -3.61 -4.91
CA ALA A 5 -2.09 -3.37 -5.34
C ALA A 5 -1.33 -2.65 -4.23
N VAL A 6 -0.12 -3.12 -3.92
CA VAL A 6 0.79 -2.52 -2.94
C VAL A 6 1.94 -1.88 -3.69
N PHE A 7 2.03 -0.55 -3.64
CA PHE A 7 3.14 0.21 -4.22
C PHE A 7 4.29 0.32 -3.22
N GLY A 8 5.31 -0.48 -3.43
CA GLY A 8 6.50 -0.56 -2.60
C GLY A 8 6.75 -1.96 -2.02
N ALA A 9 7.96 -2.46 -2.25
CA ALA A 9 8.41 -3.78 -1.79
C ALA A 9 9.31 -3.71 -0.54
N GLY A 10 9.23 -2.60 0.22
CA GLY A 10 9.92 -2.43 1.49
C GLY A 10 9.31 -3.28 2.62
N THR A 11 9.95 -3.28 3.79
CA THR A 11 9.55 -4.11 4.94
C THR A 11 8.08 -3.96 5.32
N TRP A 12 7.59 -2.72 5.46
CA TRP A 12 6.21 -2.46 5.86
C TRP A 12 5.20 -2.87 4.78
N GLY A 13 5.46 -2.52 3.50
CA GLY A 13 4.61 -2.92 2.38
C GLY A 13 4.49 -4.44 2.24
N ILE A 14 5.59 -5.15 2.36
CA ILE A 14 5.62 -6.61 2.23
C ILE A 14 4.99 -7.31 3.45
N ALA A 15 5.23 -6.83 4.67
CA ALA A 15 4.59 -7.39 5.86
C ALA A 15 3.05 -7.30 5.76
N LEU A 16 2.54 -6.14 5.34
CA LEU A 16 1.10 -5.94 5.17
C LEU A 16 0.54 -6.70 3.96
N ALA A 17 1.27 -6.73 2.83
CA ALA A 17 0.90 -7.52 1.66
C ALA A 17 0.74 -9.01 1.98
N ARG A 18 1.70 -9.57 2.73
CA ARG A 18 1.65 -10.95 3.22
C ARG A 18 0.40 -11.19 4.08
N LEU A 19 0.13 -10.29 5.02
CA LEU A 19 -1.00 -10.43 5.92
C LEU A 19 -2.34 -10.35 5.17
N LEU A 20 -2.47 -9.44 4.22
CA LEU A 20 -3.65 -9.31 3.37
C LEU A 20 -3.85 -10.59 2.52
N ALA A 21 -2.79 -11.10 1.91
CA ALA A 21 -2.85 -12.34 1.10
C ALA A 21 -3.21 -13.55 1.96
N ALA A 22 -2.63 -13.69 3.15
CA ALA A 22 -2.97 -14.76 4.10
C ALA A 22 -4.43 -14.71 4.57
N ASN A 23 -5.06 -13.53 4.53
CA ASN A 23 -6.48 -13.33 4.84
C ASN A 23 -7.37 -13.34 3.58
N GLY A 24 -6.94 -13.98 2.50
CA GLY A 24 -7.74 -14.23 1.30
C GLY A 24 -7.96 -13.03 0.40
N ARG A 25 -7.05 -12.03 0.41
CA ARG A 25 -7.07 -10.94 -0.57
C ARG A 25 -6.20 -11.30 -1.77
N ASP A 26 -6.58 -10.82 -2.95
CA ASP A 26 -5.76 -10.90 -4.16
C ASP A 26 -4.77 -9.73 -4.14
N VAL A 27 -3.48 -10.03 -3.92
CA VAL A 27 -2.46 -9.02 -3.71
C VAL A 27 -1.44 -9.00 -4.83
N THR A 28 -1.24 -7.82 -5.42
CA THR A 28 -0.16 -7.55 -6.36
C THR A 28 0.80 -6.53 -5.76
N VAL A 29 2.09 -6.84 -5.73
CA VAL A 29 3.13 -5.93 -5.27
C VAL A 29 3.82 -5.29 -6.47
N TRP A 30 3.89 -3.97 -6.47
CA TRP A 30 4.68 -3.20 -7.43
C TRP A 30 5.94 -2.65 -6.77
N SER A 31 7.06 -2.71 -7.49
CA SER A 31 8.29 -1.99 -7.14
C SER A 31 8.94 -1.39 -8.38
N ALA A 32 9.55 -0.22 -8.21
CA ALA A 32 10.41 0.39 -9.23
C ALA A 32 11.74 -0.37 -9.43
N ILE A 33 12.05 -1.34 -8.56
CA ILE A 33 13.30 -2.11 -8.55
C ILE A 33 13.01 -3.58 -8.93
N PRO A 34 13.17 -3.97 -10.20
CA PRO A 34 12.83 -5.33 -10.66
C PRO A 34 13.59 -6.44 -9.92
N ALA A 35 14.81 -6.16 -9.44
CA ALA A 35 15.61 -7.13 -8.70
C ALA A 35 14.96 -7.54 -7.36
N GLU A 36 14.28 -6.58 -6.67
CA GLU A 36 13.52 -6.88 -5.44
C GLU A 36 12.38 -7.84 -5.74
N LEU A 37 11.61 -7.55 -6.80
CA LEU A 37 10.46 -8.37 -7.19
C LEU A 37 10.89 -9.79 -7.56
N LYS A 38 11.99 -9.91 -8.32
CA LYS A 38 12.57 -11.21 -8.67
C LYS A 38 13.00 -11.99 -7.43
N SER A 39 13.64 -11.33 -6.47
CA SER A 39 14.04 -11.96 -5.22
C SER A 39 12.82 -12.46 -4.44
N LEU A 40 11.80 -11.59 -4.23
CA LEU A 40 10.58 -11.94 -3.49
C LEU A 40 9.80 -13.08 -4.15
N SER A 41 9.63 -13.06 -5.47
CA SER A 41 8.91 -14.10 -6.21
C SER A 41 9.63 -15.45 -6.24
N THR A 42 10.97 -15.44 -6.15
CA THR A 42 11.78 -16.67 -6.19
C THR A 42 11.98 -17.28 -4.81
N THR A 43 12.27 -16.43 -3.82
CA THR A 43 12.62 -16.90 -2.45
C THR A 43 11.41 -17.00 -1.52
N HIS A 44 10.31 -16.31 -1.86
CA HIS A 44 9.15 -16.11 -0.99
C HIS A 44 9.54 -15.56 0.40
N ARG A 45 10.62 -14.76 0.46
CA ARG A 45 11.14 -14.17 1.70
C ARG A 45 11.63 -12.75 1.45
N HIS A 46 11.47 -11.90 2.45
CA HIS A 46 12.03 -10.56 2.45
C HIS A 46 13.32 -10.53 3.28
N PRO A 47 14.45 -9.99 2.76
CA PRO A 47 15.76 -10.07 3.44
C PRO A 47 15.76 -9.43 4.84
N ASN A 48 15.00 -8.36 5.03
CA ASN A 48 14.93 -7.63 6.31
C ASN A 48 13.79 -8.09 7.23
N LEU A 49 13.07 -9.18 6.89
CA LEU A 49 11.99 -9.77 7.69
C LEU A 49 12.26 -11.26 7.88
N PRO A 50 13.29 -11.62 8.66
CA PRO A 50 13.67 -13.00 8.84
C PRO A 50 12.55 -13.82 9.50
N GLY A 51 12.36 -15.05 9.02
CA GLY A 51 11.31 -15.96 9.53
C GLY A 51 9.93 -15.75 8.91
N MET A 52 9.69 -14.66 8.17
CA MET A 52 8.43 -14.44 7.47
C MET A 52 8.45 -15.09 6.07
N GLU A 53 7.46 -15.93 5.78
CA GLU A 53 7.24 -16.51 4.46
C GLU A 53 6.08 -15.82 3.74
N LEU A 54 6.26 -15.59 2.44
CA LEU A 54 5.26 -14.94 1.58
C LEU A 54 4.40 -15.99 0.89
N PRO A 55 3.06 -15.83 0.86
CA PRO A 55 2.17 -16.68 0.10
C PRO A 55 2.55 -16.74 -1.38
N THR A 56 2.56 -17.95 -1.95
CA THR A 56 2.88 -18.16 -3.38
C THR A 56 1.84 -17.57 -4.34
N ALA A 57 0.64 -17.28 -3.84
CA ALA A 57 -0.44 -16.66 -4.60
C ALA A 57 -0.28 -15.14 -4.80
N MET A 58 0.75 -14.52 -4.20
CA MET A 58 1.03 -13.09 -4.41
C MET A 58 1.60 -12.86 -5.80
N HIS A 59 1.14 -11.79 -6.46
CA HIS A 59 1.64 -11.36 -7.76
C HIS A 59 2.66 -10.22 -7.61
N TYR A 60 3.58 -10.11 -8.56
CA TYR A 60 4.65 -9.11 -8.56
C TYR A 60 4.77 -8.48 -9.94
N THR A 61 4.83 -7.15 -10.01
CA THR A 61 4.99 -6.43 -11.28
C THR A 61 5.87 -5.18 -11.14
N ALA A 62 6.69 -4.91 -12.16
CA ALA A 62 7.40 -3.63 -12.31
C ALA A 62 6.61 -2.62 -13.16
N ASP A 63 5.51 -3.06 -13.79
CA ASP A 63 4.64 -2.20 -14.58
C ASP A 63 3.58 -1.54 -13.69
N ILE A 64 3.66 -0.20 -13.57
CA ILE A 64 2.74 0.57 -12.73
C ILE A 64 1.34 0.63 -13.33
N ALA A 65 1.20 0.56 -14.65
CA ALA A 65 -0.10 0.54 -15.31
C ALA A 65 -0.85 -0.78 -15.01
N GLU A 66 -0.13 -1.90 -15.08
CA GLU A 66 -0.65 -3.20 -14.65
C GLU A 66 -1.06 -3.19 -13.17
N ALA A 67 -0.21 -2.62 -12.31
CA ALA A 67 -0.51 -2.51 -10.88
C ALA A 67 -1.78 -1.70 -10.59
N CYS A 68 -2.08 -0.65 -11.37
CA CYS A 68 -3.28 0.17 -11.20
C CYS A 68 -4.56 -0.48 -11.75
N THR A 69 -4.44 -1.41 -12.71
CA THR A 69 -5.59 -1.90 -13.48
C THR A 69 -6.41 -2.94 -12.70
N GLY A 70 -7.72 -2.71 -12.60
CA GLY A 70 -8.68 -3.68 -12.05
C GLY A 70 -8.50 -3.96 -10.55
N ARG A 71 -8.03 -2.98 -9.80
CA ARG A 71 -7.86 -3.06 -8.34
C ARG A 71 -8.98 -2.36 -7.60
N ASP A 72 -9.41 -2.94 -6.51
CA ASP A 72 -10.37 -2.31 -5.60
C ASP A 72 -9.66 -1.25 -4.73
N ILE A 73 -8.42 -1.51 -4.33
CA ILE A 73 -7.61 -0.64 -3.46
C ILE A 73 -6.19 -0.53 -4.01
N LEU A 74 -5.66 0.69 -4.03
CA LEU A 74 -4.24 0.96 -4.24
C LEU A 74 -3.60 1.39 -2.92
N LEU A 75 -2.64 0.63 -2.43
CA LEU A 75 -1.98 0.83 -1.15
C LEU A 75 -0.57 1.41 -1.36
N PHE A 76 -0.38 2.67 -1.03
CA PHE A 76 0.93 3.31 -1.10
C PHE A 76 1.76 2.95 0.13
N ALA A 77 2.87 2.25 -0.08
CA ALA A 77 3.80 1.77 0.95
C ALA A 77 5.27 2.08 0.61
N VAL A 78 5.51 2.96 -0.35
CA VAL A 78 6.86 3.48 -0.65
C VAL A 78 7.33 4.41 0.47
N PRO A 79 8.64 4.56 0.73
CA PRO A 79 9.14 5.57 1.66
C PRO A 79 8.69 6.99 1.27
N SER A 80 8.44 7.86 2.26
CA SER A 80 7.89 9.19 2.07
C SER A 80 8.58 10.04 0.98
N PRO A 81 9.92 10.02 0.80
CA PRO A 81 10.55 10.78 -0.29
C PRO A 81 10.16 10.34 -1.70
N PHE A 82 9.60 9.13 -1.84
CA PHE A 82 9.21 8.56 -3.14
C PHE A 82 7.71 8.63 -3.43
N VAL A 83 6.89 9.12 -2.47
CA VAL A 83 5.43 9.18 -2.64
C VAL A 83 5.05 10.04 -3.85
N ARG A 84 5.57 11.25 -3.95
CA ARG A 84 5.28 12.16 -5.09
C ARG A 84 5.65 11.54 -6.44
N ALA A 85 6.86 11.00 -6.55
CA ALA A 85 7.31 10.40 -7.80
C ALA A 85 6.46 9.18 -8.20
N THR A 86 6.08 8.37 -7.23
CA THR A 86 5.22 7.20 -7.43
C THR A 86 3.79 7.64 -7.81
N ALA A 87 3.20 8.59 -7.09
CA ALA A 87 1.88 9.12 -7.38
C ALA A 87 1.81 9.74 -8.78
N LYS A 88 2.80 10.58 -9.14
CA LYS A 88 2.92 11.16 -10.48
C LYS A 88 2.96 10.09 -11.58
N LYS A 89 3.74 9.02 -11.36
CA LYS A 89 3.85 7.92 -12.32
C LYS A 89 2.57 7.09 -12.42
N ALA A 90 1.86 6.90 -11.30
CA ALA A 90 0.64 6.11 -11.23
C ALA A 90 -0.60 6.87 -11.72
N ALA A 91 -0.67 8.18 -11.48
CA ALA A 91 -1.85 9.01 -11.69
C ALA A 91 -2.52 8.86 -13.08
N PRO A 92 -1.78 8.78 -14.22
CA PRO A 92 -2.40 8.57 -15.53
C PRO A 92 -3.18 7.25 -15.65
N HIS A 93 -2.84 6.25 -14.83
CA HIS A 93 -3.39 4.89 -14.87
C HIS A 93 -4.43 4.64 -13.78
N ILE A 94 -4.60 5.56 -12.84
CA ILE A 94 -5.57 5.44 -11.74
C ILE A 94 -6.97 5.78 -12.24
N PRO A 95 -7.96 4.89 -12.06
CA PRO A 95 -9.36 5.17 -12.40
C PRO A 95 -9.94 6.32 -11.56
N GLU A 96 -10.94 7.00 -12.11
CA GLU A 96 -11.70 8.01 -11.37
C GLU A 96 -12.42 7.37 -10.16
N GLY A 97 -12.35 8.02 -9.00
CA GLY A 97 -12.98 7.56 -7.77
C GLY A 97 -12.29 6.37 -7.09
N GLN A 98 -11.08 6.00 -7.53
CA GLN A 98 -10.29 4.91 -6.96
C GLN A 98 -10.11 5.07 -5.44
N LEU A 99 -10.25 3.99 -4.70
CA LEU A 99 -9.90 3.96 -3.28
C LEU A 99 -8.38 3.78 -3.13
N ILE A 100 -7.74 4.76 -2.50
CA ILE A 100 -6.30 4.77 -2.23
C ILE A 100 -6.07 4.77 -0.73
N VAL A 101 -5.15 3.94 -0.29
CA VAL A 101 -4.70 3.89 1.10
C VAL A 101 -3.25 4.38 1.17
N ASP A 102 -3.00 5.32 2.04
CA ASP A 102 -1.71 5.97 2.26
C ASP A 102 -1.11 5.50 3.59
N LEU A 103 0.05 4.84 3.54
CA LEU A 103 0.78 4.34 4.71
C LEU A 103 2.00 5.19 5.11
N PRO A 104 2.73 5.85 4.20
CA PRO A 104 3.92 6.63 4.53
C PRO A 104 3.60 7.73 5.52
N LYS A 105 4.54 7.98 6.43
CA LYS A 105 4.43 9.00 7.48
C LYS A 105 5.25 10.22 7.13
N GLY A 106 4.83 11.39 7.62
CA GLY A 106 5.57 12.65 7.50
C GLY A 106 4.91 13.67 6.58
N VAL A 107 5.68 14.71 6.28
CA VAL A 107 5.31 15.82 5.38
C VAL A 107 6.46 16.05 4.39
N GLU A 108 6.14 16.61 3.23
CA GLU A 108 7.13 16.98 2.22
C GLU A 108 7.82 18.30 2.58
N ASP A 109 9.17 18.33 2.60
CA ASP A 109 9.96 19.46 3.12
C ASP A 109 9.61 20.82 2.46
N LYS A 110 9.37 20.84 1.14
CA LYS A 110 9.18 22.10 0.40
C LYS A 110 7.75 22.62 0.41
N THR A 111 6.79 21.73 0.37
CA THR A 111 5.36 22.05 0.23
C THR A 111 4.63 21.99 1.55
N LEU A 112 5.18 21.29 2.54
CA LEU A 112 4.57 20.93 3.82
C LEU A 112 3.28 20.10 3.67
N LEU A 113 3.07 19.52 2.50
CA LEU A 113 1.94 18.62 2.25
C LEU A 113 2.16 17.29 2.97
N THR A 114 1.09 16.77 3.54
CA THR A 114 1.02 15.38 4.02
C THR A 114 1.11 14.39 2.85
N MET A 115 1.36 13.12 3.14
CA MET A 115 1.49 12.12 2.08
C MET A 115 0.18 11.94 1.30
N SER A 116 -0.97 12.00 1.97
CA SER A 116 -2.29 11.99 1.33
C SER A 116 -2.48 13.17 0.38
N GLU A 117 -2.17 14.39 0.84
CA GLU A 117 -2.26 15.61 0.02
C GLU A 117 -1.32 15.58 -1.19
N ILE A 118 -0.14 14.96 -1.07
CA ILE A 118 0.78 14.75 -2.20
C ILE A 118 0.14 13.84 -3.26
N ILE A 119 -0.51 12.76 -2.84
CA ILE A 119 -1.20 11.84 -3.75
C ILE A 119 -2.34 12.57 -4.46
N GLU A 120 -3.15 13.32 -3.72
CA GLU A 120 -4.26 14.11 -4.26
C GLU A 120 -3.77 15.20 -5.23
N ASP A 121 -2.66 15.89 -4.92
CA ASP A 121 -2.03 16.90 -5.77
C ASP A 121 -1.58 16.33 -7.12
N GLU A 122 -0.90 15.18 -7.12
CA GLU A 122 -0.47 14.53 -8.36
C GLU A 122 -1.64 13.97 -9.18
N LEU A 123 -2.68 13.48 -8.53
CA LEU A 123 -3.92 13.03 -9.18
C LEU A 123 -4.64 14.22 -9.84
N ALA A 124 -4.78 15.34 -9.12
CA ALA A 124 -5.41 16.56 -9.64
C ALA A 124 -4.66 17.11 -10.87
N LYS A 125 -3.32 17.08 -10.88
CA LYS A 125 -2.50 17.45 -12.05
C LYS A 125 -2.76 16.56 -13.26
N ALA A 126 -3.12 15.30 -13.03
CA ALA A 126 -3.50 14.34 -14.07
C ALA A 126 -5.00 14.39 -14.44
N GLY A 127 -5.77 15.32 -13.87
CA GLY A 127 -7.21 15.42 -14.08
C GLY A 127 -8.01 14.27 -13.47
N ARG A 128 -7.51 13.69 -12.40
CA ARG A 128 -8.12 12.54 -11.69
C ARG A 128 -8.50 12.93 -10.26
N LYS A 129 -9.50 12.24 -9.73
CA LYS A 129 -9.88 12.28 -8.32
C LYS A 129 -9.91 10.87 -7.76
N ALA A 130 -9.53 10.73 -6.49
CA ALA A 130 -9.59 9.47 -5.77
C ALA A 130 -10.14 9.71 -4.35
N ARG A 131 -10.48 8.63 -3.66
CA ARG A 131 -10.84 8.65 -2.26
C ARG A 131 -9.62 8.20 -1.48
N VAL A 132 -8.95 9.14 -0.82
CA VAL A 132 -7.71 8.85 -0.10
C VAL A 132 -7.98 8.62 1.38
N VAL A 133 -7.43 7.56 1.94
CA VAL A 133 -7.53 7.18 3.34
C VAL A 133 -6.11 7.03 3.90
N ALA A 134 -5.77 7.83 4.89
CA ALA A 134 -4.54 7.64 5.66
C ALA A 134 -4.71 6.47 6.63
N LEU A 135 -3.78 5.52 6.57
CA LEU A 135 -3.74 4.36 7.46
C LEU A 135 -2.45 4.42 8.29
N SER A 136 -2.55 4.78 9.55
CA SER A 136 -1.40 5.04 10.40
C SER A 136 -1.62 4.55 11.84
N GLY A 137 -0.55 4.51 12.63
CA GLY A 137 -0.59 4.09 14.03
C GLY A 137 0.79 3.70 14.55
N PRO A 138 0.87 3.18 15.79
CA PRO A 138 2.10 2.63 16.36
C PRO A 138 2.39 1.26 15.74
N THR A 139 2.98 1.26 14.55
CA THR A 139 3.15 0.05 13.73
C THR A 139 4.62 -0.18 13.38
N HIS A 140 5.08 -1.41 13.60
CA HIS A 140 6.40 -1.89 13.20
C HIS A 140 6.26 -3.10 12.27
N ALA A 141 6.96 -3.08 11.14
CA ALA A 141 6.90 -4.14 10.15
C ALA A 141 7.32 -5.51 10.72
N GLU A 142 8.31 -5.49 11.60
CA GLU A 142 8.86 -6.68 12.26
C GLU A 142 7.85 -7.33 13.22
N GLU A 143 7.00 -6.54 13.88
CA GLU A 143 5.94 -7.03 14.76
C GLU A 143 4.83 -7.68 13.94
N VAL A 144 4.39 -7.03 12.88
CA VAL A 144 3.40 -7.57 11.94
C VAL A 144 3.91 -8.85 11.24
N ALA A 145 5.21 -8.88 10.90
CA ALA A 145 5.85 -10.05 10.32
C ALA A 145 5.90 -11.27 11.27
N ARG A 146 5.83 -11.02 12.59
CA ARG A 146 5.76 -12.04 13.65
C ARG A 146 4.34 -12.32 14.11
N ASP A 147 3.35 -11.85 13.37
CA ASP A 147 1.94 -12.00 13.71
C ASP A 147 1.55 -11.41 15.07
N MET A 148 2.19 -10.32 15.49
CA MET A 148 1.86 -9.61 16.71
C MET A 148 0.63 -8.69 16.50
N PRO A 149 -0.28 -8.62 17.47
CA PRO A 149 -1.43 -7.71 17.39
C PRO A 149 -0.98 -6.26 17.22
N THR A 150 -1.61 -5.57 16.28
CA THR A 150 -1.26 -4.19 15.90
C THR A 150 -2.52 -3.35 15.82
N ALA A 151 -2.50 -2.16 16.44
CA ALA A 151 -3.57 -1.17 16.33
C ALA A 151 -3.20 -0.10 15.30
N ILE A 152 -4.16 0.20 14.40
CA ILE A 152 -4.00 1.24 13.39
C ILE A 152 -5.28 2.09 13.28
N VAL A 153 -5.17 3.27 12.70
CA VAL A 153 -6.29 4.19 12.48
C VAL A 153 -6.45 4.43 10.98
N ALA A 154 -7.67 4.33 10.49
CA ALA A 154 -8.06 4.75 9.14
C ALA A 154 -8.74 6.11 9.21
N ALA A 155 -8.18 7.13 8.58
CA ALA A 155 -8.69 8.49 8.58
C ALA A 155 -8.86 9.02 7.15
N SER A 156 -10.02 9.64 6.88
CA SER A 156 -10.34 10.27 5.60
C SER A 156 -11.41 11.33 5.79
N ALA A 157 -11.46 12.31 4.89
CA ALA A 157 -12.60 13.21 4.76
C ALA A 157 -13.86 12.48 4.23
N ASP A 158 -13.67 11.37 3.52
CA ASP A 158 -14.72 10.44 3.07
C ASP A 158 -14.90 9.33 4.12
N GLU A 159 -15.93 9.46 4.96
CA GLU A 159 -16.21 8.49 6.03
C GLU A 159 -16.50 7.09 5.51
N ASP A 160 -17.15 6.95 4.35
CA ASP A 160 -17.45 5.64 3.75
C ASP A 160 -16.18 4.97 3.24
N ALA A 161 -15.23 5.76 2.70
CA ALA A 161 -13.91 5.26 2.33
C ALA A 161 -13.14 4.77 3.57
N ALA A 162 -13.13 5.55 4.66
CA ALA A 162 -12.49 5.15 5.93
C ALA A 162 -13.08 3.86 6.49
N LYS A 163 -14.42 3.73 6.53
CA LYS A 163 -15.11 2.50 6.97
C LYS A 163 -14.81 1.30 6.07
N THR A 164 -14.71 1.52 4.76
CA THR A 164 -14.34 0.46 3.80
C THR A 164 -12.94 -0.05 4.07
N VAL A 165 -11.98 0.85 4.26
CA VAL A 165 -10.61 0.50 4.62
C VAL A 165 -10.57 -0.20 5.97
N GLN A 166 -11.24 0.32 6.98
CA GLN A 166 -11.37 -0.33 8.28
C GLN A 166 -11.82 -1.79 8.13
N LYS A 167 -12.90 -2.03 7.39
CA LYS A 167 -13.44 -3.40 7.19
C LYS A 167 -12.47 -4.32 6.46
N VAL A 168 -11.74 -3.82 5.46
CA VAL A 168 -10.80 -4.64 4.67
C VAL A 168 -9.55 -4.98 5.46
N PHE A 169 -9.08 -4.04 6.29
CA PHE A 169 -7.85 -4.17 7.05
C PHE A 169 -8.05 -4.62 8.51
N THR A 170 -9.29 -4.71 9.00
CA THR A 170 -9.57 -5.40 10.26
C THR A 170 -9.38 -6.89 10.04
N LEU A 171 -8.23 -7.38 10.48
CA LEU A 171 -7.78 -8.76 10.36
C LEU A 171 -7.61 -9.33 11.78
N SER A 172 -7.43 -10.64 11.91
CA SER A 172 -7.29 -11.28 13.22
C SER A 172 -6.19 -10.66 14.11
N LEU A 173 -5.19 -10.04 13.49
CA LEU A 173 -4.03 -9.43 14.14
C LEU A 173 -3.95 -7.90 14.00
N ILE A 174 -4.80 -7.30 13.16
CA ILE A 174 -4.88 -5.85 12.99
C ILE A 174 -6.26 -5.38 13.48
N HIS A 175 -6.25 -4.50 14.48
CA HIS A 175 -7.44 -3.85 15.02
C HIS A 175 -7.46 -2.37 14.62
N ILE A 176 -8.53 -1.95 13.95
CA ILE A 176 -8.72 -0.58 13.48
C ILE A 176 -9.88 0.07 14.23
#